data_771847b5e7ed3e24f428181b615a7620
#
_entry.id   771847b5e7ed3e24f428181b615a7620
#
_cell.length_a   1.000
_cell.length_b   1.000
_cell.length_c   1.000
_cell.angle_alpha   90.00
_cell.angle_beta   90.00
_cell.angle_gamma   90.00
#
_symmetry.space_group_name_H-M   'P 1'
#
loop_
_entity.id
_entity.type
_entity.pdbx_description
1 polymer ?
#
loop_
_entity_poly.entity_id
_entity_poly.type
_entity_poly.pdbx_seq_one_letter_code
_entity_poly.pdbx_strand_id
1 'polypeptide(L)'
;MSGRELIALGTGSLAPTRERNQSGHLLRWGAAGVLFDPGEGTQRQMTLAGVPARCIRIICLTHLHGDHCLGLPGVLQRLSLDRAPHPVTLVYPASGQEYVDRLRAASIHHDELDLRPLPVEVGSEPAEVLRAPGLVLSAAALDHRVDAVGYRVQDPPGRVFDPGALAERGIAGPLVGRLQREGRIETDGAVTSLEDVTRERVPVSFALVQDTRPCEGARRLADGVDLLVMEATYLSDLAGKAREYGHSTALEAGRLAAAAGAGRLALTHFSSRYGSAEAHAAEARSAHGDVVALADLDRVRIR
;
A
#
# COMPACT_ATOMS: atom_id res chain seq x y z
N MET A 1 -11.01 -16.55 -5.73
CA MET A 1 -10.80 -15.32 -4.93
C MET A 1 -9.45 -14.77 -5.32
N SER A 2 -9.39 -13.59 -5.92
CA SER A 2 -8.11 -12.92 -6.24
C SER A 2 -7.44 -12.54 -4.92
N GLY A 3 -6.30 -13.15 -4.63
CA GLY A 3 -5.56 -12.89 -3.38
C GLY A 3 -5.08 -11.45 -3.29
N ARG A 4 -5.00 -10.93 -2.07
CA ARG A 4 -4.27 -9.69 -1.77
C ARG A 4 -2.85 -10.05 -1.39
N GLU A 5 -1.88 -9.45 -2.05
CA GLU A 5 -0.48 -9.79 -1.89
C GLU A 5 0.40 -8.56 -2.09
N LEU A 6 1.33 -8.35 -1.18
CA LEU A 6 2.44 -7.42 -1.35
C LEU A 6 3.63 -8.16 -1.97
N ILE A 7 4.29 -7.52 -2.93
CA ILE A 7 5.57 -7.94 -3.51
C ILE A 7 6.57 -6.82 -3.27
N ALA A 8 7.62 -7.10 -2.52
CA ALA A 8 8.71 -6.16 -2.27
C ALA A 8 9.65 -6.16 -3.49
N LEU A 9 9.66 -5.11 -4.27
CA LEU A 9 10.52 -4.97 -5.45
C LEU A 9 11.88 -4.36 -5.10
N GLY A 10 11.96 -3.64 -3.98
CA GLY A 10 13.17 -3.07 -3.46
C GLY A 10 12.99 -2.64 -2.02
N THR A 11 13.97 -2.95 -1.19
CA THR A 11 13.91 -2.79 0.27
C THR A 11 15.07 -1.99 0.83
N GLY A 12 15.93 -1.45 -0.03
CA GLY A 12 17.06 -0.60 0.33
C GLY A 12 16.72 0.87 0.40
N SER A 13 17.39 1.59 1.30
CA SER A 13 17.35 3.04 1.46
C SER A 13 18.49 3.69 0.68
N LEU A 14 18.21 4.80 0.00
CA LEU A 14 19.11 5.70 -0.70
C LEU A 14 19.84 5.07 -1.88
N ALA A 15 20.84 4.23 -1.68
CA ALA A 15 21.63 3.60 -2.72
C ALA A 15 21.36 2.10 -2.80
N PRO A 16 21.26 1.51 -4.01
CA PRO A 16 21.11 0.07 -4.13
C PRO A 16 22.36 -0.66 -3.65
N THR A 17 22.19 -1.89 -3.19
CA THR A 17 23.29 -2.79 -2.85
C THR A 17 23.28 -3.99 -3.78
N ARG A 18 24.11 -5.01 -3.53
CA ARG A 18 24.03 -6.28 -4.27
C ARG A 18 22.75 -7.05 -3.98
N GLU A 19 22.26 -6.93 -2.75
CA GLU A 19 21.12 -7.69 -2.22
C GLU A 19 19.81 -6.90 -2.21
N ARG A 20 19.88 -5.55 -2.28
CA ARG A 20 18.73 -4.68 -2.14
C ARG A 20 18.69 -3.61 -3.22
N ASN A 21 17.60 -3.60 -3.97
CA ASN A 21 17.22 -2.52 -4.87
C ASN A 21 16.72 -1.32 -4.08
N GLN A 22 16.73 -0.15 -4.69
CA GLN A 22 16.03 1.03 -4.16
C GLN A 22 14.55 0.75 -3.95
N SER A 23 13.86 1.61 -3.19
CA SER A 23 12.49 1.43 -2.78
C SER A 23 11.56 1.03 -3.92
N GLY A 24 10.65 0.12 -3.66
CA GLY A 24 9.65 -0.32 -4.62
C GLY A 24 8.75 -1.41 -4.05
N HIS A 25 7.43 -1.19 -4.08
CA HIS A 25 6.47 -2.16 -3.55
C HIS A 25 5.28 -2.28 -4.49
N LEU A 26 4.92 -3.50 -4.86
CA LEU A 26 3.71 -3.75 -5.64
C LEU A 26 2.67 -4.46 -4.78
N LEU A 27 1.56 -3.79 -4.55
CA LEU A 27 0.39 -4.37 -3.91
C LEU A 27 -0.58 -4.90 -4.97
N ARG A 28 -0.84 -6.18 -4.97
CA ARG A 28 -1.94 -6.77 -5.74
C ARG A 28 -3.20 -6.75 -4.89
N TRP A 29 -4.22 -6.05 -5.38
CA TRP A 29 -5.50 -5.89 -4.68
C TRP A 29 -6.65 -6.28 -5.61
N GLY A 30 -7.07 -7.51 -5.54
CA GLY A 30 -8.01 -8.03 -6.52
C GLY A 30 -7.43 -8.00 -7.94
N ALA A 31 -8.11 -7.30 -8.85
CA ALA A 31 -7.67 -7.10 -10.22
C ALA A 31 -6.74 -5.88 -10.40
N ALA A 32 -6.54 -5.07 -9.36
CA ALA A 32 -5.71 -3.88 -9.41
C ALA A 32 -4.31 -4.15 -8.85
N GLY A 33 -3.28 -3.65 -9.55
CA GLY A 33 -1.94 -3.47 -9.02
C GLY A 33 -1.75 -2.01 -8.59
N VAL A 34 -1.28 -1.79 -7.37
CA VAL A 34 -0.86 -0.49 -6.86
C VAL A 34 0.65 -0.54 -6.66
N LEU A 35 1.39 0.23 -7.45
CA LEU A 35 2.84 0.33 -7.36
C LEU A 35 3.21 1.53 -6.50
N PHE A 36 3.95 1.31 -5.45
CA PHE A 36 4.46 2.37 -4.56
C PHE A 36 5.95 2.57 -4.81
N ASP A 37 6.35 3.84 -4.87
CA ASP A 37 7.72 4.31 -4.89
C ASP A 37 8.62 3.54 -5.86
N PRO A 38 8.41 3.67 -7.18
CA PRO A 38 9.28 3.02 -8.16
C PRO A 38 10.65 3.70 -8.20
N GLY A 39 11.55 3.31 -7.29
CA GLY A 39 12.95 3.68 -7.30
C GLY A 39 13.67 3.12 -8.53
N GLU A 40 14.93 3.52 -8.73
CA GLU A 40 15.75 3.02 -9.85
C GLU A 40 15.82 1.48 -9.82
N GLY A 41 15.77 0.85 -10.99
CA GLY A 41 15.76 -0.61 -11.11
C GLY A 41 14.40 -1.31 -10.94
N THR A 42 13.33 -0.62 -10.52
CA THR A 42 12.00 -1.22 -10.29
C THR A 42 11.48 -2.00 -11.51
N GLN A 43 11.68 -1.51 -12.73
CA GLN A 43 11.26 -2.23 -13.94
C GLN A 43 11.94 -3.61 -14.06
N ARG A 44 13.22 -3.69 -13.73
CA ARG A 44 13.97 -4.96 -13.71
C ARG A 44 13.46 -5.88 -12.61
N GLN A 45 13.22 -5.35 -11.43
CA GLN A 45 12.69 -6.09 -10.28
C GLN A 45 11.29 -6.67 -10.58
N MET A 46 10.43 -5.94 -11.27
CA MET A 46 9.13 -6.45 -11.75
C MET A 46 9.31 -7.66 -12.67
N THR A 47 10.29 -7.61 -13.57
CA THR A 47 10.61 -8.74 -14.46
C THR A 47 11.08 -9.96 -13.68
N LEU A 48 11.97 -9.77 -12.69
CA LEU A 48 12.46 -10.85 -11.81
C LEU A 48 11.34 -11.43 -10.95
N ALA A 49 10.41 -10.59 -10.48
CA ALA A 49 9.24 -11.02 -9.73
C ALA A 49 8.17 -11.73 -10.58
N GLY A 50 8.33 -11.77 -11.92
CA GLY A 50 7.33 -12.32 -12.84
C GLY A 50 6.04 -11.50 -12.88
N VAL A 51 6.12 -10.18 -12.67
CA VAL A 51 4.96 -9.28 -12.63
C VAL A 51 4.85 -8.53 -13.95
N PRO A 52 3.75 -8.68 -14.70
CA PRO A 52 3.51 -7.91 -15.92
C PRO A 52 3.15 -6.45 -15.56
N ALA A 53 3.76 -5.46 -16.24
CA ALA A 53 3.49 -4.05 -15.97
C ALA A 53 2.01 -3.70 -16.17
N ARG A 54 1.33 -4.31 -17.13
CA ARG A 54 -0.12 -4.12 -17.39
C ARG A 54 -1.06 -4.43 -16.23
N CYS A 55 -0.58 -5.01 -15.11
CA CYS A 55 -1.41 -5.15 -13.92
C CYS A 55 -1.52 -3.85 -13.11
N ILE A 56 -0.59 -2.90 -13.31
CA ILE A 56 -0.53 -1.65 -12.56
C ILE A 56 -1.63 -0.72 -13.05
N ARG A 57 -2.51 -0.31 -12.13
CA ARG A 57 -3.57 0.67 -12.36
C ARG A 57 -3.34 1.97 -11.60
N ILE A 58 -2.57 1.91 -10.53
CA ILE A 58 -2.27 3.05 -9.67
C ILE A 58 -0.78 3.03 -9.39
N ILE A 59 -0.14 4.18 -9.50
CA ILE A 59 1.24 4.41 -9.03
C ILE A 59 1.16 5.47 -7.95
N CYS A 60 1.76 5.23 -6.80
CA CYS A 60 1.79 6.15 -5.66
C CYS A 60 3.25 6.52 -5.35
N LEU A 61 3.55 7.80 -5.34
CA LEU A 61 4.84 8.31 -4.84
C LEU A 61 4.62 8.87 -3.44
N THR A 62 5.39 8.39 -2.48
CA THR A 62 5.32 8.93 -1.11
C THR A 62 5.96 10.32 -1.06
N HIS A 63 7.06 10.49 -1.76
CA HIS A 63 7.78 11.76 -1.92
C HIS A 63 8.73 11.69 -3.12
N LEU A 64 9.48 12.76 -3.40
CA LEU A 64 10.25 12.90 -4.64
C LEU A 64 11.76 12.76 -4.45
N HIS A 65 12.26 12.06 -3.41
CA HIS A 65 13.65 11.63 -3.39
C HIS A 65 13.92 10.58 -4.48
N GLY A 66 15.15 10.56 -5.00
CA GLY A 66 15.48 9.76 -6.18
C GLY A 66 15.27 8.27 -5.98
N ASP A 67 15.55 7.74 -4.81
CA ASP A 67 15.39 6.32 -4.48
C ASP A 67 13.92 5.86 -4.40
N HIS A 68 12.96 6.79 -4.49
CA HIS A 68 11.52 6.51 -4.55
C HIS A 68 10.90 6.79 -5.91
N CYS A 69 11.57 7.53 -6.80
CA CYS A 69 10.92 8.00 -8.03
C CYS A 69 11.73 7.82 -9.32
N LEU A 70 13.04 7.59 -9.28
CA LEU A 70 13.87 7.54 -10.49
C LEU A 70 13.57 6.35 -11.42
N GLY A 71 12.90 5.30 -10.95
CA GLY A 71 12.42 4.21 -11.78
C GLY A 71 11.09 4.50 -12.49
N LEU A 72 10.38 5.58 -12.10
CA LEU A 72 9.09 5.94 -12.70
C LEU A 72 9.15 6.07 -14.21
N PRO A 73 10.13 6.77 -14.85
CA PRO A 73 10.24 6.86 -16.30
C PRO A 73 10.26 5.50 -16.99
N GLY A 74 11.06 4.56 -16.49
CA GLY A 74 11.16 3.22 -17.04
C GLY A 74 9.86 2.41 -16.90
N VAL A 75 9.14 2.57 -15.78
CA VAL A 75 7.83 1.92 -15.58
C VAL A 75 6.78 2.49 -16.53
N LEU A 76 6.72 3.81 -16.71
CA LEU A 76 5.78 4.45 -17.63
C LEU A 76 6.02 4.02 -19.09
N GLN A 77 7.28 4.00 -19.53
CA GLN A 77 7.65 3.51 -20.85
C GLN A 77 7.27 2.04 -21.05
N ARG A 78 7.47 1.20 -20.03
CA ARG A 78 7.09 -0.21 -20.09
C ARG A 78 5.58 -0.39 -20.17
N LEU A 79 4.80 0.40 -19.43
CA LEU A 79 3.33 0.41 -19.53
C LEU A 79 2.84 0.80 -20.91
N SER A 80 3.46 1.82 -21.51
CA SER A 80 3.19 2.24 -22.88
C SER A 80 3.56 1.15 -23.90
N LEU A 81 4.76 0.57 -23.80
CA LEU A 81 5.24 -0.51 -24.67
C LEU A 81 4.34 -1.75 -24.61
N ASP A 82 3.92 -2.14 -23.41
CA ASP A 82 3.02 -3.28 -23.17
C ASP A 82 1.55 -2.95 -23.50
N ARG A 83 1.27 -1.74 -23.96
CA ARG A 83 -0.08 -1.22 -24.32
C ARG A 83 -1.08 -1.51 -23.21
N ALA A 84 -0.84 -0.94 -22.02
CA ALA A 84 -1.75 -1.10 -20.88
C ALA A 84 -3.19 -0.76 -21.30
N PRO A 85 -4.16 -1.70 -21.17
CA PRO A 85 -5.48 -1.53 -21.77
C PRO A 85 -6.44 -0.66 -20.93
N HIS A 86 -5.91 0.10 -19.99
CA HIS A 86 -6.67 0.89 -19.00
C HIS A 86 -5.87 2.13 -18.62
N PRO A 87 -6.53 3.18 -18.12
CA PRO A 87 -5.85 4.31 -17.53
C PRO A 87 -5.01 3.90 -16.32
N VAL A 88 -3.91 4.63 -16.10
CA VAL A 88 -3.06 4.52 -14.92
C VAL A 88 -3.11 5.83 -14.15
N THR A 89 -3.51 5.79 -12.89
CA THR A 89 -3.51 6.98 -12.03
C THR A 89 -2.15 7.10 -11.31
N LEU A 90 -1.52 8.26 -11.42
CA LEU A 90 -0.28 8.59 -10.71
C LEU A 90 -0.59 9.56 -9.58
N VAL A 91 -0.47 9.07 -8.33
CA VAL A 91 -0.75 9.82 -7.09
C VAL A 91 0.57 10.27 -6.49
N TYR A 92 0.68 11.54 -6.11
CA TYR A 92 1.92 12.11 -5.55
C TYR A 92 1.63 13.38 -4.76
N PRO A 93 2.52 13.80 -3.82
CA PRO A 93 2.40 15.08 -3.12
C PRO A 93 2.36 16.24 -4.12
N ALA A 94 1.42 17.18 -3.99
CA ALA A 94 1.22 18.27 -4.96
C ALA A 94 2.46 19.15 -5.14
N SER A 95 3.26 19.34 -4.11
CA SER A 95 4.56 20.04 -4.17
C SER A 95 5.56 19.37 -5.10
N GLY A 96 5.36 18.08 -5.43
CA GLY A 96 6.21 17.31 -6.35
C GLY A 96 5.89 17.47 -7.82
N GLN A 97 4.90 18.29 -8.22
CA GLN A 97 4.44 18.42 -9.60
C GLN A 97 5.58 18.64 -10.61
N GLU A 98 6.46 19.58 -10.33
CA GLU A 98 7.58 19.93 -11.24
C GLU A 98 8.53 18.72 -11.45
N TYR A 99 8.79 17.94 -10.41
CA TYR A 99 9.65 16.75 -10.52
C TYR A 99 8.94 15.62 -11.29
N VAL A 100 7.65 15.43 -11.10
CA VAL A 100 6.85 14.47 -11.86
C VAL A 100 6.86 14.82 -13.35
N ASP A 101 6.72 16.09 -13.70
CA ASP A 101 6.77 16.55 -15.10
C ASP A 101 8.15 16.29 -15.73
N ARG A 102 9.23 16.55 -14.99
CA ARG A 102 10.60 16.24 -15.42
C ARG A 102 10.82 14.73 -15.61
N LEU A 103 10.34 13.90 -14.67
CA LEU A 103 10.44 12.45 -14.78
C LEU A 103 9.67 11.91 -15.99
N ARG A 104 8.50 12.44 -16.29
CA ARG A 104 7.74 12.09 -17.50
C ARG A 104 8.47 12.48 -18.78
N ALA A 105 9.18 13.58 -18.78
CA ALA A 105 9.96 14.11 -19.90
C ALA A 105 11.43 13.64 -19.90
N ALA A 106 11.81 12.67 -19.07
CA ALA A 106 13.20 12.26 -18.87
C ALA A 106 13.84 11.62 -20.12
N SER A 107 13.05 11.14 -21.07
CA SER A 107 13.56 10.58 -22.33
C SER A 107 12.52 10.65 -23.44
N ILE A 108 13.00 10.52 -24.68
CA ILE A 108 12.13 10.43 -25.87
C ILE A 108 11.59 9.00 -25.95
N HIS A 109 10.28 8.84 -25.98
CA HIS A 109 9.60 7.56 -26.21
C HIS A 109 8.22 7.81 -26.84
N HIS A 110 7.67 6.78 -27.47
CA HIS A 110 6.30 6.81 -27.95
C HIS A 110 5.36 6.54 -26.75
N ASP A 111 4.60 7.57 -26.37
CA ASP A 111 3.70 7.51 -25.22
C ASP A 111 2.25 7.33 -25.69
N GLU A 112 1.71 6.12 -25.47
CA GLU A 112 0.30 5.78 -25.70
C GLU A 112 -0.46 5.57 -24.39
N LEU A 113 0.18 5.85 -23.22
CA LEU A 113 -0.39 5.59 -21.92
C LEU A 113 -1.44 6.65 -21.55
N ASP A 114 -2.67 6.24 -21.24
CA ASP A 114 -3.64 7.11 -20.56
C ASP A 114 -3.21 7.30 -19.10
N LEU A 115 -2.21 8.18 -18.89
CA LEU A 115 -1.71 8.53 -17.57
C LEU A 115 -2.54 9.67 -16.97
N ARG A 116 -3.06 9.48 -15.77
CA ARG A 116 -3.90 10.44 -15.03
C ARG A 116 -3.17 10.92 -13.79
N PRO A 117 -2.49 12.07 -13.83
CA PRO A 117 -1.87 12.67 -12.67
C PRO A 117 -2.91 13.06 -11.62
N LEU A 118 -2.64 12.74 -10.36
CA LEU A 118 -3.46 13.08 -9.20
C LEU A 118 -2.57 13.64 -8.09
N PRO A 119 -2.25 14.93 -8.11
CA PRO A 119 -1.56 15.59 -7.02
C PRO A 119 -2.45 15.64 -5.79
N VAL A 120 -1.88 15.36 -4.61
CA VAL A 120 -2.60 15.36 -3.34
C VAL A 120 -1.99 16.32 -2.33
N GLU A 121 -2.86 17.02 -1.61
CA GLU A 121 -2.52 17.80 -0.42
C GLU A 121 -3.34 17.26 0.74
N VAL A 122 -2.67 16.73 1.75
CA VAL A 122 -3.31 16.07 2.89
C VAL A 122 -2.66 16.48 4.21
N GLY A 123 -3.45 16.51 5.28
CA GLY A 123 -2.95 16.67 6.65
C GLY A 123 -2.60 15.33 7.27
N SER A 124 -2.44 15.32 8.60
CA SER A 124 -2.14 14.10 9.36
C SER A 124 -3.35 13.14 9.48
N GLU A 125 -4.56 13.62 9.22
CA GLU A 125 -5.74 12.75 9.13
C GLU A 125 -5.79 12.06 7.77
N PRO A 126 -5.96 10.72 7.71
CA PRO A 126 -6.13 10.01 6.46
C PRO A 126 -7.36 10.51 5.68
N ALA A 127 -7.13 11.04 4.49
CA ALA A 127 -8.18 11.48 3.58
C ALA A 127 -8.28 10.51 2.40
N GLU A 128 -9.52 10.18 1.98
CA GLU A 128 -9.73 9.42 0.75
C GLU A 128 -9.29 10.26 -0.45
N VAL A 129 -8.33 9.76 -1.23
CA VAL A 129 -7.79 10.45 -2.41
C VAL A 129 -8.22 9.78 -3.71
N LEU A 130 -8.55 8.49 -3.67
CA LEU A 130 -9.01 7.76 -4.85
C LEU A 130 -9.93 6.60 -4.45
N ARG A 131 -11.02 6.44 -5.19
CA ARG A 131 -11.89 5.26 -5.12
C ARG A 131 -11.92 4.55 -6.47
N ALA A 132 -11.61 3.27 -6.45
CA ALA A 132 -11.66 2.39 -7.62
C ALA A 132 -12.47 1.12 -7.30
N PRO A 133 -12.90 0.34 -8.29
CA PRO A 133 -13.62 -0.91 -8.05
C PRO A 133 -12.84 -1.85 -7.12
N GLY A 134 -13.43 -2.14 -5.95
CA GLY A 134 -12.85 -3.03 -4.93
C GLY A 134 -11.72 -2.42 -4.09
N LEU A 135 -11.46 -1.11 -4.19
CA LEU A 135 -10.35 -0.45 -3.52
C LEU A 135 -10.71 1.00 -3.13
N VAL A 136 -10.33 1.38 -1.94
CA VAL A 136 -10.28 2.78 -1.48
C VAL A 136 -8.84 3.08 -1.10
N LEU A 137 -8.29 4.15 -1.67
CA LEU A 137 -6.96 4.67 -1.35
C LEU A 137 -7.11 5.95 -0.54
N SER A 138 -6.49 5.98 0.62
CA SER A 138 -6.37 7.18 1.47
C SER A 138 -4.91 7.54 1.63
N ALA A 139 -4.64 8.81 1.89
CA ALA A 139 -3.31 9.33 2.16
C ALA A 139 -3.31 10.23 3.41
N ALA A 140 -2.16 10.32 4.08
CA ALA A 140 -1.93 11.27 5.17
C ALA A 140 -0.48 11.78 5.13
N ALA A 141 -0.28 13.01 5.59
CA ALA A 141 1.05 13.62 5.67
C ALA A 141 1.94 12.88 6.68
N LEU A 142 3.21 12.74 6.31
CA LEU A 142 4.28 12.18 7.13
C LEU A 142 5.28 13.26 7.54
N ASP A 143 6.13 12.94 8.54
CA ASP A 143 7.16 13.85 9.03
C ASP A 143 8.53 13.50 8.45
N HIS A 144 8.83 14.05 7.29
CA HIS A 144 10.12 13.89 6.62
C HIS A 144 10.78 15.26 6.33
N ARG A 145 11.93 15.24 5.66
CA ARG A 145 12.70 16.45 5.31
C ARG A 145 12.16 17.18 4.08
N VAL A 146 11.29 16.51 3.33
CA VAL A 146 10.50 17.04 2.21
C VAL A 146 9.04 16.63 2.42
N ASP A 147 8.13 17.25 1.69
CA ASP A 147 6.72 16.85 1.73
C ASP A 147 6.59 15.38 1.38
N ALA A 148 6.07 14.61 2.31
CA ALA A 148 5.90 13.18 2.20
C ALA A 148 4.51 12.75 2.65
N VAL A 149 3.97 11.72 2.01
CA VAL A 149 2.68 11.12 2.33
C VAL A 149 2.81 9.61 2.48
N GLY A 150 2.09 9.05 3.43
CA GLY A 150 1.85 7.62 3.49
C GLY A 150 0.51 7.29 2.87
N TYR A 151 0.29 6.01 2.62
CA TYR A 151 -0.91 5.53 1.94
C TYR A 151 -1.58 4.40 2.72
N ARG A 152 -2.91 4.36 2.67
CA ARG A 152 -3.72 3.24 3.13
C ARG A 152 -4.61 2.75 2.00
N VAL A 153 -4.61 1.45 1.76
CA VAL A 153 -5.49 0.76 0.82
C VAL A 153 -6.42 -0.14 1.61
N GLN A 154 -7.71 -0.07 1.34
CA GLN A 154 -8.68 -0.93 2.00
C GLN A 154 -9.83 -1.31 1.07
N ASP A 155 -10.53 -2.38 1.43
CA ASP A 155 -11.79 -2.71 0.79
C ASP A 155 -12.79 -1.56 0.97
N PRO A 156 -13.64 -1.27 -0.02
CA PRO A 156 -14.75 -0.37 0.18
C PRO A 156 -15.69 -0.94 1.25
N PRO A 157 -16.40 -0.06 2.00
CA PRO A 157 -17.46 -0.48 2.90
C PRO A 157 -18.43 -1.45 2.21
N GLY A 158 -18.88 -2.45 2.91
CA GLY A 158 -19.79 -3.44 2.36
C GLY A 158 -20.45 -4.28 3.45
N ARG A 159 -21.43 -5.05 3.05
CA ARG A 159 -22.13 -6.00 3.93
C ARG A 159 -21.91 -7.42 3.46
N VAL A 160 -21.96 -8.37 4.37
CA VAL A 160 -21.91 -9.80 4.10
C VAL A 160 -23.15 -10.44 4.70
N PHE A 161 -23.72 -11.44 4.01
CA PHE A 161 -24.82 -12.19 4.56
C PHE A 161 -24.40 -12.91 5.84
N ASP A 162 -25.31 -12.90 6.82
CA ASP A 162 -25.20 -13.70 8.02
C ASP A 162 -25.92 -15.04 7.79
N PRO A 163 -25.19 -16.17 7.72
CA PRO A 163 -25.81 -17.47 7.47
C PRO A 163 -26.85 -17.88 8.52
N GLY A 164 -26.63 -17.48 9.80
CA GLY A 164 -27.57 -17.76 10.89
C GLY A 164 -28.89 -17.01 10.68
N ALA A 165 -28.79 -15.69 10.46
CA ALA A 165 -29.95 -14.85 10.21
C ALA A 165 -30.74 -15.25 8.94
N LEU A 166 -30.06 -15.72 7.90
CA LEU A 166 -30.72 -16.30 6.70
C LEU A 166 -31.47 -17.59 7.04
N ALA A 167 -30.81 -18.49 7.79
CA ALA A 167 -31.42 -19.77 8.15
C ALA A 167 -32.65 -19.60 9.06
N GLU A 168 -32.60 -18.71 10.04
CA GLU A 168 -33.72 -18.36 10.92
C GLU A 168 -34.96 -17.87 10.15
N ARG A 169 -34.77 -17.27 8.97
CA ARG A 169 -35.83 -16.74 8.11
C ARG A 169 -36.15 -17.63 6.94
N GLY A 170 -35.58 -18.84 6.89
CA GLY A 170 -35.82 -19.82 5.79
C GLY A 170 -35.32 -19.32 4.42
N ILE A 171 -34.41 -18.36 4.37
CA ILE A 171 -33.90 -17.74 3.13
C ILE A 171 -32.67 -18.52 2.66
N ALA A 172 -32.81 -19.25 1.56
CA ALA A 172 -31.71 -20.05 0.99
C ALA A 172 -31.77 -20.07 -0.56
N GLY A 173 -30.67 -20.48 -1.17
CA GLY A 173 -30.55 -20.65 -2.61
C GLY A 173 -30.93 -19.41 -3.43
N PRO A 174 -31.87 -19.53 -4.40
CA PRO A 174 -32.24 -18.41 -5.26
C PRO A 174 -32.84 -17.21 -4.52
N LEU A 175 -33.43 -17.40 -3.34
CA LEU A 175 -34.01 -16.32 -2.53
C LEU A 175 -32.95 -15.36 -2.02
N VAL A 176 -31.73 -15.84 -1.69
CA VAL A 176 -30.60 -14.97 -1.30
C VAL A 176 -30.24 -14.02 -2.45
N GLY A 177 -30.14 -14.56 -3.67
CA GLY A 177 -29.85 -13.74 -4.85
C GLY A 177 -30.99 -12.76 -5.18
N ARG A 178 -32.25 -13.13 -4.92
CA ARG A 178 -33.40 -12.25 -5.07
C ARG A 178 -33.34 -11.11 -4.04
N LEU A 179 -33.14 -11.43 -2.78
CA LEU A 179 -32.98 -10.45 -1.70
C LEU A 179 -31.82 -9.47 -1.98
N GLN A 180 -30.70 -9.97 -2.50
CA GLN A 180 -29.56 -9.12 -2.85
C GLN A 180 -29.88 -8.11 -3.97
N ARG A 181 -30.71 -8.49 -4.95
CA ARG A 181 -31.09 -7.60 -6.05
C ARG A 181 -32.21 -6.63 -5.68
N GLU A 182 -33.21 -7.12 -4.93
CA GLU A 182 -34.42 -6.36 -4.65
C GLU A 182 -34.32 -5.55 -3.35
N GLY A 183 -33.31 -5.84 -2.50
CA GLY A 183 -33.12 -5.19 -1.20
C GLY A 183 -34.06 -5.70 -0.12
N ARG A 184 -35.22 -6.27 -0.49
CA ARG A 184 -36.21 -6.89 0.40
C ARG A 184 -37.00 -7.95 -0.34
N ILE A 185 -37.44 -8.99 0.37
CA ILE A 185 -38.35 -10.01 -0.15
C ILE A 185 -39.42 -10.32 0.88
N GLU A 186 -40.53 -10.86 0.41
CA GLU A 186 -41.58 -11.44 1.25
C GLU A 186 -41.56 -12.93 1.10
N THR A 187 -41.51 -13.65 2.24
CA THR A 187 -41.57 -15.09 2.32
C THR A 187 -42.50 -15.48 3.47
N ASP A 188 -43.47 -16.38 3.22
CA ASP A 188 -44.42 -16.88 4.23
C ASP A 188 -45.14 -15.75 5.02
N GLY A 189 -45.44 -14.63 4.35
CA GLY A 189 -46.12 -13.48 4.96
C GLY A 189 -45.23 -12.56 5.79
N ALA A 190 -43.90 -12.83 5.85
CA ALA A 190 -42.94 -12.00 6.53
C ALA A 190 -42.04 -11.28 5.51
N VAL A 191 -41.83 -9.97 5.73
CA VAL A 191 -40.92 -9.15 4.93
C VAL A 191 -39.53 -9.18 5.57
N THR A 192 -38.51 -9.54 4.78
CA THR A 192 -37.09 -9.51 5.18
C THR A 192 -36.33 -8.53 4.31
N SER A 193 -35.62 -7.61 4.93
CA SER A 193 -34.70 -6.66 4.28
C SER A 193 -33.26 -7.20 4.27
N LEU A 194 -32.37 -6.59 3.46
CA LEU A 194 -30.94 -6.89 3.50
C LEU A 194 -30.33 -6.61 4.87
N GLU A 195 -30.79 -5.59 5.56
CA GLU A 195 -30.28 -5.22 6.88
C GLU A 195 -30.51 -6.31 7.93
N ASP A 196 -31.66 -7.01 7.84
CA ASP A 196 -32.05 -8.07 8.77
C ASP A 196 -31.14 -9.31 8.71
N VAL A 197 -30.49 -9.55 7.59
CA VAL A 197 -29.73 -10.79 7.31
C VAL A 197 -28.30 -10.54 6.85
N THR A 198 -27.82 -9.30 7.01
CA THR A 198 -26.44 -8.97 6.70
C THR A 198 -25.79 -8.23 7.87
N ARG A 199 -24.48 -8.37 7.98
CA ARG A 199 -23.64 -7.59 8.90
C ARG A 199 -22.61 -6.82 8.12
N GLU A 200 -22.08 -5.76 8.69
CA GLU A 200 -20.96 -5.03 8.09
C GLU A 200 -19.77 -5.97 7.89
N ARG A 201 -19.15 -5.86 6.71
CA ARG A 201 -17.92 -6.57 6.41
C ARG A 201 -16.75 -5.81 7.03
N VAL A 202 -15.93 -6.48 7.84
CA VAL A 202 -14.65 -5.93 8.25
C VAL A 202 -13.78 -5.80 6.98
N PRO A 203 -13.40 -4.58 6.57
CA PRO A 203 -12.60 -4.38 5.38
C PRO A 203 -11.20 -4.94 5.61
N VAL A 204 -10.64 -5.65 4.64
CA VAL A 204 -9.20 -5.92 4.62
C VAL A 204 -8.48 -4.62 4.33
N SER A 205 -7.32 -4.41 4.97
CA SER A 205 -6.59 -3.15 4.92
C SER A 205 -5.07 -3.32 4.92
N PHE A 206 -4.42 -2.39 4.26
CA PHE A 206 -2.99 -2.29 4.08
C PHE A 206 -2.55 -0.85 4.28
N ALA A 207 -1.39 -0.62 4.89
CA ALA A 207 -0.77 0.70 4.92
C ALA A 207 0.71 0.63 4.52
N LEU A 208 1.17 1.66 3.82
CA LEU A 208 2.58 1.89 3.51
C LEU A 208 2.99 3.22 4.11
N VAL A 209 3.99 3.17 4.97
CA VAL A 209 4.58 4.32 5.68
C VAL A 209 6.08 4.30 5.44
N GLN A 210 6.55 5.17 4.56
CA GLN A 210 7.97 5.27 4.22
C GLN A 210 8.49 6.67 4.53
N ASP A 211 9.78 6.74 4.80
CA ASP A 211 10.56 7.95 5.03
C ASP A 211 9.86 8.95 5.96
N THR A 212 9.89 8.60 7.24
CA THR A 212 9.25 9.42 8.25
C THR A 212 9.83 9.21 9.64
N ARG A 213 9.86 10.26 10.44
CA ARG A 213 9.90 10.11 11.90
C ARG A 213 8.57 9.51 12.38
N PRO A 214 8.51 8.88 13.55
CA PRO A 214 7.24 8.54 14.15
C PRO A 214 6.34 9.76 14.27
N CYS A 215 5.18 9.75 13.62
CA CYS A 215 4.26 10.90 13.57
C CYS A 215 2.80 10.44 13.61
N GLU A 216 1.89 11.41 13.82
CA GLU A 216 0.46 11.12 13.93
C GLU A 216 -0.12 10.58 12.62
N GLY A 217 0.29 11.10 11.45
CA GLY A 217 -0.16 10.59 10.15
C GLY A 217 0.20 9.12 9.97
N ALA A 218 1.44 8.73 10.30
CA ALA A 218 1.88 7.33 10.25
C ALA A 218 1.03 6.44 11.17
N ARG A 219 0.79 6.88 12.43
CA ARG A 219 -0.03 6.14 13.40
C ARG A 219 -1.46 5.94 12.91
N ARG A 220 -2.09 6.99 12.35
CA ARG A 220 -3.47 6.94 11.85
C ARG A 220 -3.62 6.09 10.61
N LEU A 221 -2.65 6.13 9.69
CA LEU A 221 -2.66 5.22 8.53
C LEU A 221 -2.56 3.76 8.96
N ALA A 222 -1.76 3.49 10.00
CA ALA A 222 -1.52 2.15 10.53
C ALA A 222 -2.67 1.61 11.40
N ASP A 223 -3.67 2.42 11.76
CA ASP A 223 -4.73 2.07 12.72
C ASP A 223 -5.51 0.83 12.28
N GLY A 224 -5.33 -0.28 13.03
CA GLY A 224 -6.01 -1.55 12.84
C GLY A 224 -5.81 -2.21 11.46
N VAL A 225 -4.75 -1.90 10.72
CA VAL A 225 -4.51 -2.52 9.40
C VAL A 225 -4.08 -3.98 9.52
N ASP A 226 -4.47 -4.82 8.55
CA ASP A 226 -4.02 -6.22 8.50
C ASP A 226 -2.53 -6.34 8.20
N LEU A 227 -1.97 -5.46 7.33
CA LEU A 227 -0.55 -5.39 7.02
C LEU A 227 -0.08 -3.93 7.00
N LEU A 228 0.87 -3.60 7.86
CA LEU A 228 1.63 -2.37 7.84
C LEU A 228 3.01 -2.62 7.21
N VAL A 229 3.33 -1.92 6.13
CA VAL A 229 4.70 -1.80 5.62
C VAL A 229 5.26 -0.49 6.13
N MET A 230 6.36 -0.54 6.87
CA MET A 230 6.97 0.65 7.45
C MET A 230 8.48 0.63 7.31
N GLU A 231 9.05 1.82 7.10
CA GLU A 231 10.49 1.98 7.11
C GLU A 231 11.10 1.57 8.45
N ALA A 232 12.33 1.09 8.39
CA ALA A 232 13.18 0.82 9.54
C ALA A 232 14.63 1.09 9.13
N THR A 233 14.91 2.32 8.72
CA THR A 233 16.20 2.70 8.12
C THR A 233 17.35 2.48 9.09
N TYR A 234 17.12 2.63 10.39
CA TYR A 234 18.14 2.52 11.43
C TYR A 234 17.75 1.56 12.55
N LEU A 235 18.77 1.09 13.29
CA LEU A 235 18.60 0.47 14.59
C LEU A 235 18.57 1.54 15.69
N SER A 236 18.11 1.18 16.88
CA SER A 236 17.89 2.11 18.00
C SER A 236 19.16 2.78 18.52
N ASP A 237 20.34 2.17 18.32
CA ASP A 237 21.65 2.77 18.65
C ASP A 237 21.94 4.02 17.81
N LEU A 238 21.29 4.18 16.65
CA LEU A 238 21.37 5.32 15.76
C LEU A 238 20.09 6.19 15.75
N ALA A 239 19.27 6.15 16.81
CA ALA A 239 18.02 6.91 16.90
C ALA A 239 18.21 8.43 16.70
N GLY A 240 19.33 8.99 17.20
CA GLY A 240 19.68 10.39 16.95
C GLY A 240 19.85 10.70 15.46
N LYS A 241 20.51 9.81 14.73
CA LYS A 241 20.71 9.93 13.29
C LYS A 241 19.40 9.71 12.52
N ALA A 242 18.58 8.74 12.91
CA ALA A 242 17.26 8.54 12.34
C ALA A 242 16.44 9.84 12.42
N ARG A 243 16.38 10.45 13.59
CA ARG A 243 15.66 11.72 13.79
C ARG A 243 16.23 12.87 12.95
N GLU A 244 17.55 13.01 12.87
CA GLU A 244 18.22 14.06 12.06
C GLU A 244 17.85 13.95 10.59
N TYR A 245 17.85 12.74 10.04
CA TYR A 245 17.59 12.50 8.62
C TYR A 245 16.10 12.29 8.27
N GLY A 246 15.20 12.34 9.25
CA GLY A 246 13.76 12.22 9.00
C GLY A 246 13.28 10.78 8.83
N HIS A 247 13.89 9.85 9.57
CA HIS A 247 13.62 8.42 9.51
C HIS A 247 13.24 7.84 10.87
N SER A 248 12.82 6.58 10.84
CA SER A 248 12.50 5.77 12.02
C SER A 248 13.56 4.69 12.27
N THR A 249 13.61 4.25 13.52
CA THR A 249 14.31 3.02 13.91
C THR A 249 13.36 1.83 13.86
N ALA A 250 13.93 0.62 13.77
CA ALA A 250 13.15 -0.62 13.82
C ALA A 250 12.32 -0.74 15.10
N LEU A 251 12.86 -0.31 16.24
CA LEU A 251 12.14 -0.28 17.52
C LEU A 251 10.96 0.70 17.48
N GLU A 252 11.13 1.88 16.89
CA GLU A 252 10.06 2.87 16.73
C GLU A 252 8.96 2.36 15.80
N ALA A 253 9.32 1.68 14.70
CA ALA A 253 8.36 1.03 13.81
C ALA A 253 7.55 -0.04 14.55
N GLY A 254 8.21 -0.88 15.36
CA GLY A 254 7.53 -1.89 16.19
C GLY A 254 6.57 -1.26 17.21
N ARG A 255 6.98 -0.19 17.87
CA ARG A 255 6.15 0.55 18.84
C ARG A 255 4.94 1.20 18.17
N LEU A 256 5.12 1.81 17.00
CA LEU A 256 4.04 2.41 16.24
C LEU A 256 3.02 1.35 15.80
N ALA A 257 3.49 0.22 15.26
CA ALA A 257 2.63 -0.89 14.86
C ALA A 257 1.80 -1.43 16.03
N ALA A 258 2.41 -1.61 17.20
CA ALA A 258 1.74 -2.06 18.42
C ALA A 258 0.69 -1.04 18.89
N ALA A 259 1.06 0.24 18.96
CA ALA A 259 0.17 1.31 19.39
C ALA A 259 -1.03 1.52 18.43
N ALA A 260 -0.83 1.26 17.14
CA ALA A 260 -1.87 1.32 16.11
C ALA A 260 -2.70 0.03 16.02
N GLY A 261 -2.35 -1.04 16.73
CA GLY A 261 -3.05 -2.32 16.62
C GLY A 261 -2.94 -2.98 15.25
N ALA A 262 -1.84 -2.73 14.52
CA ALA A 262 -1.60 -3.37 13.22
C ALA A 262 -1.49 -4.90 13.38
N GLY A 263 -2.04 -5.66 12.43
CA GLY A 263 -2.00 -7.13 12.47
C GLY A 263 -0.57 -7.65 12.29
N ARG A 264 0.03 -7.36 11.13
CA ARG A 264 1.43 -7.70 10.80
C ARG A 264 2.23 -6.46 10.45
N LEU A 265 3.47 -6.39 10.92
CA LEU A 265 4.46 -5.38 10.53
C LEU A 265 5.48 -5.97 9.56
N ALA A 266 5.61 -5.38 8.37
CA ALA A 266 6.65 -5.67 7.40
C ALA A 266 7.63 -4.49 7.34
N LEU A 267 8.87 -4.71 7.76
CA LEU A 267 9.93 -3.71 7.76
C LEU A 267 10.58 -3.62 6.39
N THR A 268 10.93 -2.41 5.98
CA THR A 268 11.59 -2.11 4.70
C THR A 268 12.53 -0.90 4.84
N HIS A 269 13.12 -0.44 3.73
CA HIS A 269 13.93 0.77 3.63
C HIS A 269 15.18 0.71 4.51
N PHE A 270 15.93 -0.38 4.43
CA PHE A 270 17.11 -0.60 5.28
C PHE A 270 18.33 0.16 4.76
N SER A 271 19.02 0.87 5.64
CA SER A 271 20.29 1.53 5.29
C SER A 271 21.34 0.52 4.83
N SER A 272 22.08 0.85 3.78
CA SER A 272 23.18 0.05 3.22
C SER A 272 24.30 -0.27 4.21
N ARG A 273 24.32 0.39 5.38
CA ARG A 273 25.28 0.09 6.47
C ARG A 273 25.06 -1.27 7.12
N TYR A 274 23.86 -1.85 6.96
CA TYR A 274 23.49 -3.13 7.55
C TYR A 274 23.49 -4.22 6.48
N GLY A 275 24.35 -5.23 6.64
CA GLY A 275 24.41 -6.37 5.73
C GLY A 275 23.23 -7.34 5.86
N SER A 276 22.46 -7.25 6.98
CA SER A 276 21.29 -8.10 7.25
C SER A 276 20.22 -7.26 7.97
N ALA A 277 18.96 -7.62 7.80
CA ALA A 277 17.82 -7.02 8.49
C ALA A 277 17.37 -7.82 9.73
N GLU A 278 18.12 -8.84 10.15
CA GLU A 278 17.77 -9.68 11.32
C GLU A 278 17.71 -8.87 12.60
N ALA A 279 18.68 -7.96 12.82
CA ALA A 279 18.69 -7.08 13.98
C ALA A 279 17.49 -6.13 14.00
N HIS A 280 17.05 -5.62 12.82
CA HIS A 280 15.84 -4.81 12.69
C HIS A 280 14.60 -5.61 13.09
N ALA A 281 14.47 -6.84 12.58
CA ALA A 281 13.36 -7.70 12.95
C ALA A 281 13.37 -8.02 14.46
N ALA A 282 14.53 -8.24 15.06
CA ALA A 282 14.66 -8.51 16.49
C ALA A 282 14.26 -7.31 17.36
N GLU A 283 14.70 -6.09 16.99
CA GLU A 283 14.30 -4.87 17.69
C GLU A 283 12.79 -4.62 17.61
N ALA A 284 12.21 -4.72 16.40
CA ALA A 284 10.79 -4.50 16.21
C ALA A 284 9.94 -5.55 16.95
N ARG A 285 10.38 -6.81 16.98
CA ARG A 285 9.71 -7.89 17.73
C ARG A 285 9.70 -7.68 19.23
N SER A 286 10.59 -6.88 19.78
CA SER A 286 10.53 -6.51 21.19
C SER A 286 9.30 -5.68 21.57
N ALA A 287 8.65 -5.06 20.56
CA ALA A 287 7.48 -4.21 20.74
C ALA A 287 6.21 -4.72 20.03
N HIS A 288 6.33 -5.50 18.94
CA HIS A 288 5.20 -6.02 18.15
C HIS A 288 5.37 -7.51 17.84
N GLY A 289 4.30 -8.31 18.01
CA GLY A 289 4.42 -9.77 17.98
C GLY A 289 4.64 -10.39 16.59
N ASP A 290 4.01 -9.85 15.53
CA ASP A 290 4.09 -10.41 14.15
C ASP A 290 4.90 -9.46 13.24
N VAL A 291 6.22 -9.69 13.16
CA VAL A 291 7.16 -8.86 12.39
C VAL A 291 7.91 -9.70 11.37
N VAL A 292 7.97 -9.19 10.15
CA VAL A 292 8.84 -9.67 9.06
C VAL A 292 9.73 -8.53 8.57
N ALA A 293 11.02 -8.78 8.41
CA ALA A 293 11.91 -7.88 7.65
C ALA A 293 11.93 -8.35 6.20
N LEU A 294 11.54 -7.48 5.28
CA LEU A 294 11.43 -7.82 3.86
C LEU A 294 12.81 -7.95 3.21
N ALA A 295 12.93 -8.92 2.33
CA ALA A 295 13.96 -8.98 1.31
C ALA A 295 13.34 -8.63 -0.05
N ASP A 296 14.20 -8.27 -1.01
CA ASP A 296 13.76 -8.06 -2.38
C ASP A 296 13.10 -9.34 -2.92
N LEU A 297 12.01 -9.15 -3.65
CA LEU A 297 11.17 -10.18 -4.26
C LEU A 297 10.33 -11.00 -3.27
N ASP A 298 10.38 -10.70 -1.97
CA ASP A 298 9.49 -11.32 -1.00
C ASP A 298 8.02 -11.03 -1.32
N ARG A 299 7.19 -12.02 -0.97
CA ARG A 299 5.74 -11.97 -1.15
C ARG A 299 5.03 -12.16 0.20
N VAL A 300 4.21 -11.21 0.56
CA VAL A 300 3.42 -11.23 1.80
C VAL A 300 1.94 -11.24 1.46
N ARG A 301 1.24 -12.31 1.84
CA ARG A 301 -0.21 -12.38 1.68
C ARG A 301 -0.90 -11.54 2.76
N ILE A 302 -1.94 -10.83 2.37
CA ILE A 302 -2.84 -10.09 3.24
C ILE A 302 -4.13 -10.91 3.36
N ARG A 303 -4.58 -11.11 4.57
CA ARG A 303 -5.73 -11.98 4.89
C ARG A 303 -7.02 -11.49 4.29
#